data_e95e1d031f481c12d7fa2864d58cac8e
#
_entry.id   e95e1d031f481c12d7fa2864d58cac8e
#
_cell.length_a   1.000
_cell.length_b   1.000
_cell.length_c   1.000
_cell.angle_alpha   90.00
_cell.angle_beta   90.00
_cell.angle_gamma   90.00
#
_symmetry.space_group_name_H-M   'P 1'
#
loop_
_entity.id
_entity.type
_entity.pdbx_description
1 polymer ?
#
loop_
_entity_poly.entity_id
_entity_poly.type
_entity_poly.pdbx_seq_one_letter_code
_entity_poly.pdbx_strand_id
1 'polypeptide(L)'
;QPYSYRDPHTVGAPEAFFTRIPRSHVYGWTGIQVMNFNSLFQLDTLRRNHDSALAAADKLLFMPDALSYMLTGQMVTEYTIASTAQLVNANTRRLDDALLQEIGLTQAHFGRFVYPGEKIGGLTEEVQQITGLGAVPVIAVAGHDTASAVAAVPAMDRNFAYLSSGTWSLMGVETDAPVITAETESLNFTNEGGVEGIIRLLKNICGMWLLERCRTEWGEIPYSELIVEAGTCEPFRSLINPDDALF
;
A
#
# COMPACT_ATOMS: atom_id res chain seq x y z
N GLN A 1 -9.57 5.38 16.76
CA GLN A 1 -10.52 5.46 15.65
C GLN A 1 -9.73 5.40 14.35
N PRO A 2 -10.04 4.50 13.40
CA PRO A 2 -9.35 4.46 12.13
C PRO A 2 -9.72 5.68 11.27
N TYR A 3 -8.75 6.22 10.55
CA TYR A 3 -8.96 7.24 9.53
C TYR A 3 -9.13 6.57 8.16
N SER A 4 -10.02 7.10 7.33
CA SER A 4 -10.06 6.76 5.92
C SER A 4 -8.80 7.30 5.23
N TYR A 5 -8.25 6.57 4.25
CA TYR A 5 -7.12 7.08 3.48
C TYR A 5 -7.44 8.35 2.66
N ARG A 6 -8.72 8.65 2.47
CA ARG A 6 -9.20 9.88 1.83
C ARG A 6 -9.56 10.98 2.82
N ASP A 7 -9.33 10.76 4.12
CA ASP A 7 -9.56 11.79 5.13
C ASP A 7 -8.58 12.95 4.94
N PRO A 8 -9.03 14.21 5.06
CA PRO A 8 -8.16 15.36 4.82
C PRO A 8 -7.11 15.60 5.92
N HIS A 9 -7.05 14.80 6.98
CA HIS A 9 -6.14 15.03 8.12
C HIS A 9 -4.65 15.02 7.74
N THR A 10 -4.28 14.42 6.62
CA THR A 10 -2.89 14.38 6.10
C THR A 10 -2.64 15.37 4.95
N VAL A 11 -3.59 16.24 4.63
CA VAL A 11 -3.36 17.30 3.63
C VAL A 11 -2.21 18.19 4.06
N GLY A 12 -1.22 18.40 3.18
CA GLY A 12 0.00 19.16 3.47
C GLY A 12 1.03 18.43 4.34
N ALA A 13 0.76 17.18 4.75
CA ALA A 13 1.69 16.42 5.58
C ALA A 13 3.00 16.06 4.86
N PRO A 14 3.00 15.63 3.58
CA PRO A 14 4.24 15.42 2.83
C PRO A 14 5.11 16.68 2.76
N GLU A 15 4.54 17.82 2.41
CA GLU A 15 5.25 19.09 2.30
C GLU A 15 5.89 19.48 3.64
N ALA A 16 5.15 19.35 4.73
CA ALA A 16 5.64 19.62 6.07
C ALA A 16 6.76 18.66 6.48
N PHE A 17 6.66 17.38 6.12
CA PHE A 17 7.70 16.38 6.40
C PHE A 17 8.98 16.66 5.60
N PHE A 18 8.85 17.00 4.33
CA PHE A 18 9.99 17.25 3.43
C PHE A 18 10.78 18.54 3.75
N THR A 19 10.28 19.38 4.66
CA THR A 19 11.12 20.47 5.23
C THR A 19 12.22 19.96 6.15
N ARG A 20 12.10 18.74 6.70
CA ARG A 20 13.04 18.11 7.62
C ARG A 20 13.94 17.09 6.92
N ILE A 21 13.36 16.23 6.08
CA ILE A 21 14.09 15.27 5.25
C ILE A 21 13.69 15.50 3.78
N PRO A 22 14.61 15.82 2.88
CA PRO A 22 14.30 16.03 1.48
C PRO A 22 13.55 14.84 0.83
N ARG A 23 12.58 15.13 -0.04
CA ARG A 23 11.81 14.11 -0.77
C ARG A 23 12.69 13.07 -1.44
N SER A 24 13.77 13.52 -2.13
CA SER A 24 14.70 12.63 -2.82
C SER A 24 15.43 11.66 -1.88
N HIS A 25 15.68 12.04 -0.63
CA HIS A 25 16.25 11.13 0.35
C HIS A 25 15.23 10.06 0.76
N VAL A 26 13.99 10.48 1.07
CA VAL A 26 12.92 9.53 1.43
C VAL A 26 12.66 8.55 0.28
N TYR A 27 12.55 9.07 -0.95
CA TYR A 27 12.39 8.22 -2.13
C TYR A 27 13.61 7.33 -2.36
N GLY A 28 14.81 7.87 -2.22
CA GLY A 28 16.07 7.13 -2.36
C GLY A 28 16.20 5.94 -1.39
N TRP A 29 15.65 6.05 -0.19
CA TRP A 29 15.64 4.97 0.79
C TRP A 29 14.49 3.98 0.56
N THR A 30 13.31 4.47 0.26
CA THR A 30 12.10 3.64 0.23
C THR A 30 11.67 3.21 -1.16
N GLY A 31 11.97 4.00 -2.18
CA GLY A 31 11.49 3.80 -3.56
C GLY A 31 9.97 3.94 -3.71
N ILE A 32 9.28 4.45 -2.69
CA ILE A 32 7.81 4.48 -2.64
C ILE A 32 7.27 5.82 -3.15
N GLN A 33 6.29 5.73 -4.03
CA GLN A 33 5.49 6.87 -4.50
C GLN A 33 4.97 7.71 -3.33
N VAL A 34 5.10 9.02 -3.42
CA VAL A 34 4.58 9.93 -2.40
C VAL A 34 3.08 10.10 -2.56
N MET A 35 2.38 9.67 -1.53
CA MET A 35 0.94 9.88 -1.35
C MET A 35 0.71 10.41 0.06
N ASN A 36 -0.16 11.41 0.23
CA ASN A 36 -0.40 12.03 1.52
C ASN A 36 -0.89 11.03 2.59
N PHE A 37 -1.50 9.93 2.18
CA PHE A 37 -2.01 8.88 3.06
C PHE A 37 -0.99 7.76 3.36
N ASN A 38 0.26 7.82 2.88
CA ASN A 38 1.28 6.84 3.29
C ASN A 38 1.44 6.91 4.81
N SER A 39 1.67 5.76 5.44
CA SER A 39 1.70 5.65 6.90
C SER A 39 2.73 6.56 7.55
N LEU A 40 3.85 6.83 6.88
CA LEU A 40 4.84 7.83 7.32
C LEU A 40 4.18 9.18 7.64
N PHE A 41 3.38 9.71 6.72
CA PHE A 41 2.74 11.02 6.88
C PHE A 41 1.57 10.98 7.86
N GLN A 42 0.85 9.86 7.93
CA GLN A 42 -0.19 9.67 8.95
C GLN A 42 0.41 9.70 10.36
N LEU A 43 1.47 8.93 10.59
CA LEU A 43 2.14 8.86 11.88
C LEU A 43 2.82 10.20 12.25
N ASP A 44 3.44 10.88 11.30
CA ASP A 44 3.98 12.22 11.53
C ASP A 44 2.90 13.23 11.90
N THR A 45 1.74 13.17 11.24
CA THR A 45 0.60 14.04 11.55
C THR A 45 0.07 13.78 12.95
N LEU A 46 -0.14 12.51 13.33
CA LEU A 46 -0.56 12.15 14.68
C LEU A 46 0.45 12.63 15.73
N ARG A 47 1.75 12.46 15.48
CA ARG A 47 2.81 12.94 16.38
C ARG A 47 2.76 14.46 16.54
N ARG A 48 2.68 15.21 15.44
CA ARG A 48 2.61 16.68 15.47
C ARG A 48 1.37 17.21 16.18
N ASN A 49 0.27 16.46 16.10
CA ASN A 49 -0.98 16.78 16.77
C ASN A 49 -1.03 16.27 18.23
N HIS A 50 0.07 15.73 18.75
CA HIS A 50 0.15 15.18 20.10
C HIS A 50 -0.94 14.15 20.39
N ASP A 51 -1.20 13.25 19.43
CA ASP A 51 -2.21 12.22 19.58
C ASP A 51 -1.87 11.30 20.76
N SER A 52 -2.80 11.20 21.70
CA SER A 52 -2.60 10.45 22.93
C SER A 52 -2.56 8.93 22.73
N ALA A 53 -3.24 8.41 21.70
CA ALA A 53 -3.20 6.99 21.39
C ALA A 53 -1.83 6.60 20.81
N LEU A 54 -1.27 7.42 19.92
CA LEU A 54 0.09 7.19 19.42
C LEU A 54 1.13 7.31 20.54
N ALA A 55 0.98 8.29 21.43
CA ALA A 55 1.91 8.50 22.56
C ALA A 55 1.88 7.34 23.56
N ALA A 56 0.76 6.65 23.69
CA ALA A 56 0.57 5.51 24.59
C ALA A 56 0.78 4.15 23.90
N ALA A 57 1.00 4.13 22.58
CA ALA A 57 1.11 2.90 21.82
C ALA A 57 2.41 2.14 22.16
N ASP A 58 2.29 0.88 22.57
CA ASP A 58 3.41 -0.06 22.66
C ASP A 58 3.71 -0.66 21.28
N LYS A 59 2.67 -0.95 20.50
CA LYS A 59 2.79 -1.54 19.16
C LYS A 59 1.88 -0.87 18.14
N LEU A 60 2.39 -0.83 16.91
CA LEU A 60 1.68 -0.40 15.72
C LEU A 60 1.52 -1.60 14.79
N LEU A 61 0.31 -1.86 14.36
CA LEU A 61 0.00 -2.94 13.44
C LEU A 61 -0.65 -2.35 12.18
N PHE A 62 -0.22 -2.80 11.01
CA PHE A 62 -0.98 -2.56 9.79
C PHE A 62 -2.31 -3.30 9.85
N MET A 63 -3.31 -2.85 9.10
CA MET A 63 -4.65 -3.45 9.17
C MET A 63 -4.67 -4.96 8.92
N PRO A 64 -3.97 -5.53 7.93
CA PRO A 64 -3.87 -6.98 7.77
C PRO A 64 -3.19 -7.67 8.95
N ASP A 65 -2.19 -7.03 9.54
CA ASP A 65 -1.48 -7.55 10.71
C ASP A 65 -2.36 -7.53 11.96
N ALA A 66 -3.22 -6.51 12.09
CA ALA A 66 -4.20 -6.46 13.18
C ALA A 66 -5.21 -7.61 13.09
N LEU A 67 -5.66 -7.98 11.88
CA LEU A 67 -6.51 -9.15 11.67
C LEU A 67 -5.79 -10.46 12.03
N SER A 68 -4.54 -10.58 11.62
CA SER A 68 -3.69 -11.71 11.98
C SER A 68 -3.47 -11.81 13.49
N TYR A 69 -3.30 -10.66 14.16
CA TYR A 69 -3.21 -10.60 15.62
C TYR A 69 -4.50 -11.08 16.30
N MET A 70 -5.66 -10.66 15.83
CA MET A 70 -6.96 -11.13 16.36
C MET A 70 -7.12 -12.65 16.27
N LEU A 71 -6.54 -13.26 15.22
CA LEU A 71 -6.59 -14.71 15.03
C LEU A 71 -5.57 -15.46 15.88
N THR A 72 -4.40 -14.88 16.11
CA THR A 72 -3.22 -15.62 16.62
C THR A 72 -2.68 -15.10 17.95
N GLY A 73 -3.01 -13.87 18.33
CA GLY A 73 -2.36 -13.17 19.44
C GLY A 73 -0.91 -12.77 19.13
N GLN A 74 -0.41 -12.98 17.88
CA GLN A 74 0.96 -12.68 17.51
C GLN A 74 1.04 -11.32 16.79
N MET A 75 1.87 -10.42 17.30
CA MET A 75 2.13 -9.12 16.69
C MET A 75 3.24 -9.25 15.65
N VAL A 76 2.87 -9.14 14.41
CA VAL A 76 3.78 -9.22 13.26
C VAL A 76 3.72 -7.96 12.41
N THR A 77 4.67 -7.83 11.50
CA THR A 77 4.72 -6.81 10.46
C THR A 77 4.94 -7.54 9.14
N GLU A 78 3.88 -7.67 8.34
CA GLU A 78 4.00 -8.35 7.06
C GLU A 78 4.66 -7.42 6.02
N TYR A 79 5.64 -7.96 5.31
CA TYR A 79 6.54 -7.18 4.47
C TYR A 79 5.83 -6.44 3.33
N THR A 80 4.88 -7.07 2.64
CA THR A 80 4.28 -6.47 1.44
C THR A 80 3.44 -5.24 1.79
N ILE A 81 2.66 -5.29 2.86
CA ILE A 81 1.91 -4.11 3.33
C ILE A 81 2.83 -3.07 3.97
N ALA A 82 3.83 -3.49 4.74
CA ALA A 82 4.78 -2.58 5.34
C ALA A 82 5.59 -1.80 4.30
N SER A 83 5.90 -2.42 3.15
CA SER A 83 6.65 -1.78 2.08
C SER A 83 5.93 -0.57 1.49
N THR A 84 4.59 -0.53 1.51
CA THR A 84 3.80 0.61 1.00
C THR A 84 3.76 1.80 1.95
N ALA A 85 4.20 1.62 3.19
CA ALA A 85 4.09 2.60 4.26
C ALA A 85 5.04 3.80 4.15
N GLN A 86 6.00 3.75 3.23
CA GLN A 86 7.12 4.70 3.12
C GLN A 86 8.02 4.73 4.39
N LEU A 87 8.09 3.59 5.09
CA LEU A 87 8.90 3.37 6.29
C LEU A 87 9.95 2.28 6.12
N VAL A 88 9.85 1.47 5.06
CA VAL A 88 10.76 0.36 4.79
C VAL A 88 11.82 0.79 3.78
N ASN A 89 13.07 0.55 4.10
CA ASN A 89 14.17 0.74 3.17
C ASN A 89 14.14 -0.37 2.10
N ALA A 90 14.03 0.01 0.85
CA ALA A 90 13.82 -0.90 -0.27
C ALA A 90 14.98 -1.90 -0.46
N ASN A 91 16.22 -1.47 -0.15
CA ASN A 91 17.40 -2.32 -0.32
C ASN A 91 17.58 -3.30 0.84
N THR A 92 17.37 -2.84 2.08
CA THR A 92 17.53 -3.70 3.26
C THR A 92 16.28 -4.52 3.58
N ARG A 93 15.13 -4.11 3.03
CA ARG A 93 13.80 -4.70 3.30
C ARG A 93 13.43 -4.70 4.78
N ARG A 94 13.89 -3.68 5.50
CA ARG A 94 13.63 -3.47 6.92
C ARG A 94 13.14 -2.04 7.13
N LEU A 95 12.48 -1.78 8.24
CA LEU A 95 12.14 -0.43 8.64
C LEU A 95 13.41 0.43 8.68
N ASP A 96 13.32 1.64 8.17
CA ASP A 96 14.43 2.59 8.13
C ASP A 96 14.50 3.38 9.45
N ASP A 97 15.60 3.23 10.18
CA ASP A 97 15.76 3.85 11.50
C ASP A 97 15.76 5.37 11.45
N ALA A 98 16.27 5.99 10.37
CA ALA A 98 16.28 7.44 10.24
C ALA A 98 14.86 7.99 10.07
N LEU A 99 14.02 7.32 9.27
CA LEU A 99 12.61 7.69 9.11
C LEU A 99 11.83 7.47 10.40
N LEU A 100 12.04 6.34 11.07
CA LEU A 100 11.38 6.07 12.35
C LEU A 100 11.77 7.11 13.42
N GLN A 101 13.05 7.42 13.54
CA GLN A 101 13.53 8.41 14.52
C GLN A 101 12.92 9.79 14.25
N GLU A 102 12.80 10.19 12.99
CA GLU A 102 12.20 11.48 12.62
C GLU A 102 10.75 11.62 13.09
N ILE A 103 9.99 10.53 13.11
CA ILE A 103 8.62 10.50 13.61
C ILE A 103 8.48 10.04 15.07
N GLY A 104 9.61 9.95 15.79
CA GLY A 104 9.63 9.60 17.22
C GLY A 104 9.33 8.14 17.53
N LEU A 105 9.52 7.25 16.55
CA LEU A 105 9.32 5.81 16.67
C LEU A 105 10.65 5.04 16.59
N THR A 106 10.58 3.76 16.90
CA THR A 106 11.70 2.81 16.81
C THR A 106 11.21 1.48 16.27
N GLN A 107 12.12 0.59 15.91
CA GLN A 107 11.82 -0.79 15.52
C GLN A 107 10.96 -1.52 16.57
N ALA A 108 11.11 -1.18 17.87
CA ALA A 108 10.36 -1.80 18.95
C ALA A 108 8.85 -1.58 18.87
N HIS A 109 8.39 -0.53 18.22
CA HIS A 109 6.96 -0.26 18.03
C HIS A 109 6.28 -1.17 16.99
N PHE A 110 7.05 -1.97 16.27
CA PHE A 110 6.54 -2.88 15.26
C PHE A 110 6.72 -4.34 15.67
N GLY A 111 5.94 -5.22 15.07
CA GLY A 111 6.05 -6.65 15.28
C GLY A 111 7.23 -7.28 14.55
N ARG A 112 7.43 -8.57 14.77
CA ARG A 112 8.39 -9.37 14.00
C ARG A 112 8.04 -9.32 12.51
N PHE A 113 9.02 -9.04 11.66
CA PHE A 113 8.81 -9.13 10.22
C PHE A 113 8.46 -10.56 9.81
N VAL A 114 7.45 -10.69 8.96
CA VAL A 114 7.07 -11.94 8.31
C VAL A 114 6.91 -11.70 6.81
N TYR A 115 7.15 -12.75 6.04
CA TYR A 115 7.01 -12.74 4.60
C TYR A 115 5.89 -13.68 4.17
N PRO A 116 5.28 -13.49 2.99
CA PRO A 116 4.28 -14.40 2.46
C PRO A 116 4.77 -15.86 2.48
N GLY A 117 3.92 -16.75 2.98
CA GLY A 117 4.25 -18.17 3.18
C GLY A 117 4.78 -18.53 4.57
N GLU A 118 5.19 -17.56 5.40
CA GLU A 118 5.66 -17.84 6.76
C GLU A 118 4.49 -18.08 7.72
N LYS A 119 4.71 -18.97 8.68
CA LYS A 119 3.77 -19.20 9.78
C LYS A 119 3.82 -18.04 10.77
N ILE A 120 2.67 -17.39 11.00
CA ILE A 120 2.49 -16.35 12.03
C ILE A 120 2.33 -17.02 13.40
N GLY A 121 1.39 -17.95 13.51
CA GLY A 121 1.06 -18.66 14.75
C GLY A 121 0.00 -19.71 14.52
N GLY A 122 -0.60 -20.20 15.58
CA GLY A 122 -1.85 -20.99 15.55
C GLY A 122 -3.02 -20.10 15.96
N LEU A 123 -4.25 -20.54 15.69
CA LEU A 123 -5.44 -19.88 16.22
C LEU A 123 -5.40 -19.83 17.75
N THR A 124 -5.83 -18.72 18.35
CA THR A 124 -6.02 -18.61 19.81
C THR A 124 -7.08 -19.59 20.29
N GLU A 125 -7.03 -19.97 21.57
CA GLU A 125 -8.03 -20.86 22.16
C GLU A 125 -9.46 -20.30 22.01
N GLU A 126 -9.63 -18.98 22.14
CA GLU A 126 -10.91 -18.31 21.96
C GLU A 126 -11.44 -18.51 20.53
N VAL A 127 -10.60 -18.27 19.51
CA VAL A 127 -10.99 -18.45 18.11
C VAL A 127 -11.29 -19.93 17.82
N GLN A 128 -10.52 -20.86 18.36
CA GLN A 128 -10.79 -22.29 18.24
C GLN A 128 -12.16 -22.67 18.82
N GLN A 129 -12.51 -22.15 20.00
CA GLN A 129 -13.80 -22.39 20.63
C GLN A 129 -14.98 -21.82 19.84
N ILE A 130 -14.85 -20.58 19.34
CA ILE A 130 -15.90 -19.90 18.56
C ILE A 130 -16.14 -20.59 17.22
N THR A 131 -15.08 -21.03 16.56
CA THR A 131 -15.16 -21.61 15.20
C THR A 131 -15.34 -23.11 15.16
N GLY A 132 -15.05 -23.80 16.25
CA GLY A 132 -14.96 -25.27 16.28
C GLY A 132 -13.74 -25.85 15.56
N LEU A 133 -12.81 -25.00 15.10
CA LEU A 133 -11.56 -25.44 14.47
C LEU A 133 -10.53 -25.78 15.56
N GLY A 134 -9.64 -26.71 15.28
CA GLY A 134 -8.50 -27.00 16.12
C GLY A 134 -7.39 -25.94 16.00
N ALA A 135 -6.19 -26.28 16.49
CA ALA A 135 -5.00 -25.42 16.41
C ALA A 135 -4.48 -25.28 14.96
N VAL A 136 -5.30 -24.74 14.07
CA VAL A 136 -4.95 -24.51 12.67
C VAL A 136 -3.85 -23.44 12.58
N PRO A 137 -2.77 -23.66 11.78
CA PRO A 137 -1.77 -22.64 11.57
C PRO A 137 -2.30 -21.49 10.74
N VAL A 138 -1.95 -20.26 11.13
CA VAL A 138 -2.18 -19.04 10.35
C VAL A 138 -0.90 -18.71 9.63
N ILE A 139 -1.00 -18.61 8.32
CA ILE A 139 0.12 -18.35 7.40
C ILE A 139 0.01 -16.93 6.89
N ALA A 140 1.13 -16.20 6.86
CA ALA A 140 1.20 -14.88 6.25
C ALA A 140 0.91 -14.99 4.75
N VAL A 141 -0.02 -14.19 4.29
CA VAL A 141 -0.22 -13.92 2.85
C VAL A 141 0.42 -12.59 2.51
N ALA A 142 0.47 -12.23 1.23
CA ALA A 142 0.79 -10.86 0.86
C ALA A 142 -0.34 -9.94 1.37
N GLY A 143 -0.09 -9.26 2.47
CA GLY A 143 -1.08 -8.43 3.19
C GLY A 143 -1.51 -7.20 2.40
N HIS A 144 -0.68 -6.73 1.47
CA HIS A 144 -1.10 -5.77 0.45
C HIS A 144 -1.90 -6.52 -0.65
N ASP A 145 -3.17 -6.20 -0.80
CA ASP A 145 -4.11 -6.90 -1.70
C ASP A 145 -3.62 -6.96 -3.15
N THR A 146 -3.01 -5.89 -3.65
CA THR A 146 -2.40 -5.88 -4.99
C THR A 146 -1.22 -6.84 -5.09
N ALA A 147 -0.43 -7.04 -4.03
CA ALA A 147 0.65 -8.04 -4.06
C ALA A 147 0.09 -9.46 -4.19
N SER A 148 -1.01 -9.75 -3.50
CA SER A 148 -1.73 -11.01 -3.66
C SER A 148 -2.34 -11.16 -5.07
N ALA A 149 -2.90 -10.09 -5.62
CA ALA A 149 -3.45 -10.09 -6.97
C ALA A 149 -2.38 -10.34 -8.04
N VAL A 150 -1.21 -9.71 -7.92
CA VAL A 150 -0.08 -9.91 -8.84
C VAL A 150 0.46 -11.33 -8.75
N ALA A 151 0.58 -11.90 -7.54
CA ALA A 151 0.99 -13.29 -7.35
C ALA A 151 0.02 -14.31 -8.01
N ALA A 152 -1.23 -13.91 -8.24
CA ALA A 152 -2.24 -14.75 -8.90
C ALA A 152 -2.28 -14.58 -10.43
N VAL A 153 -1.47 -13.71 -11.02
CA VAL A 153 -1.42 -13.51 -12.48
C VAL A 153 -0.92 -14.79 -13.15
N PRO A 154 -1.65 -15.37 -14.12
CA PRO A 154 -1.25 -16.59 -14.80
C PRO A 154 -0.17 -16.32 -15.87
N ALA A 155 0.92 -15.69 -15.47
CA ALA A 155 2.04 -15.39 -16.36
C ALA A 155 2.75 -16.68 -16.79
N MET A 156 3.17 -16.74 -18.05
CA MET A 156 3.88 -17.89 -18.61
C MET A 156 5.38 -17.82 -18.36
N ASP A 157 5.92 -16.63 -18.11
CA ASP A 157 7.31 -16.36 -17.79
C ASP A 157 7.45 -15.10 -16.93
N ARG A 158 8.68 -14.70 -16.62
CA ARG A 158 8.94 -13.50 -15.80
C ARG A 158 8.86 -12.15 -16.56
N ASN A 159 8.74 -12.19 -17.88
CA ASN A 159 8.72 -11.00 -18.73
C ASN A 159 7.28 -10.60 -19.04
N PHE A 160 6.57 -10.15 -18.03
CA PHE A 160 5.20 -9.69 -18.18
C PHE A 160 5.00 -8.33 -17.52
N ALA A 161 4.05 -7.56 -18.03
CA ALA A 161 3.48 -6.42 -17.35
C ALA A 161 2.08 -6.77 -16.90
N TYR A 162 1.70 -6.32 -15.73
CA TYR A 162 0.35 -6.49 -15.21
C TYR A 162 -0.40 -5.16 -15.15
N LEU A 163 -1.71 -5.23 -15.22
CA LEU A 163 -2.60 -4.12 -14.94
C LEU A 163 -3.67 -4.59 -13.96
N SER A 164 -3.55 -4.17 -12.71
CA SER A 164 -4.61 -4.34 -11.71
C SER A 164 -5.57 -3.16 -11.83
N SER A 165 -6.72 -3.40 -12.46
CA SER A 165 -7.69 -2.34 -12.77
C SER A 165 -8.88 -2.42 -11.82
N GLY A 166 -9.04 -1.39 -11.01
CA GLY A 166 -10.14 -1.19 -10.07
C GLY A 166 -10.40 0.30 -9.89
N THR A 167 -10.77 0.73 -8.69
CA THR A 167 -10.86 2.16 -8.32
C THR A 167 -9.58 2.90 -8.68
N TRP A 168 -8.44 2.30 -8.37
CA TRP A 168 -7.12 2.61 -8.91
C TRP A 168 -6.78 1.64 -10.03
N SER A 169 -5.94 2.06 -10.96
CA SER A 169 -5.27 1.18 -11.92
C SER A 169 -3.79 1.16 -11.60
N LEU A 170 -3.26 -0.02 -11.31
CA LEU A 170 -1.86 -0.21 -10.97
C LEU A 170 -1.20 -0.99 -12.12
N MET A 171 -0.37 -0.29 -12.88
CA MET A 171 0.39 -0.89 -13.98
C MET A 171 1.84 -1.08 -13.57
N GLY A 172 2.36 -2.29 -13.72
CA GLY A 172 3.72 -2.58 -13.29
C GLY A 172 4.32 -3.84 -13.85
N VAL A 173 5.54 -4.08 -13.41
CA VAL A 173 6.34 -5.27 -13.70
C VAL A 173 6.95 -5.79 -12.40
N GLU A 174 7.38 -7.05 -12.43
CA GLU A 174 8.16 -7.64 -11.34
C GLU A 174 9.66 -7.51 -11.63
N THR A 175 10.45 -7.13 -10.61
CA THR A 175 11.91 -6.98 -10.68
C THR A 175 12.58 -7.66 -9.49
N ASP A 176 13.82 -8.13 -9.68
CA ASP A 176 14.59 -8.77 -8.60
C ASP A 176 15.15 -7.75 -7.58
N ALA A 177 15.26 -6.48 -7.98
CA ALA A 177 15.78 -5.40 -7.15
C ALA A 177 14.98 -4.10 -7.37
N PRO A 178 14.96 -3.19 -6.40
CA PRO A 178 14.28 -1.91 -6.56
C PRO A 178 14.94 -1.04 -7.64
N VAL A 179 14.13 -0.36 -8.43
CA VAL A 179 14.57 0.59 -9.46
C VAL A 179 14.32 2.00 -8.94
N ILE A 180 15.32 2.57 -8.31
CA ILE A 180 15.26 3.89 -7.66
C ILE A 180 16.22 4.83 -8.38
N THR A 181 15.68 5.70 -9.22
CA THR A 181 16.41 6.67 -10.03
C THR A 181 15.71 8.03 -9.98
N ALA A 182 16.40 9.09 -10.40
CA ALA A 182 15.77 10.41 -10.54
C ALA A 182 14.58 10.38 -11.53
N GLU A 183 14.63 9.52 -12.52
CA GLU A 183 13.56 9.37 -13.50
C GLU A 183 12.34 8.69 -12.87
N THR A 184 12.53 7.55 -12.14
CA THR A 184 11.43 6.87 -11.46
C THR A 184 10.81 7.74 -10.35
N GLU A 185 11.61 8.56 -9.67
CA GLU A 185 11.10 9.56 -8.72
C GLU A 185 10.25 10.62 -9.43
N SER A 186 10.75 11.21 -10.51
CA SER A 186 10.06 12.28 -11.25
C SER A 186 8.74 11.82 -11.88
N LEU A 187 8.70 10.56 -12.32
CA LEU A 187 7.52 9.92 -12.89
C LEU A 187 6.60 9.29 -11.82
N ASN A 188 6.97 9.42 -10.54
CA ASN A 188 6.22 8.92 -9.39
C ASN A 188 5.96 7.40 -9.44
N PHE A 189 6.96 6.62 -9.83
CA PHE A 189 6.94 5.17 -9.71
C PHE A 189 7.14 4.71 -8.26
N THR A 190 6.62 3.54 -7.94
CA THR A 190 6.74 2.92 -6.61
C THR A 190 7.38 1.54 -6.70
N ASN A 191 8.20 1.19 -5.71
CA ASN A 191 8.90 -0.09 -5.59
C ASN A 191 8.35 -0.86 -4.39
N GLU A 192 7.25 -1.56 -4.57
CA GLU A 192 6.57 -2.24 -3.49
C GLU A 192 7.01 -3.70 -3.35
N GLY A 193 6.99 -4.22 -2.13
CA GLY A 193 7.30 -5.62 -1.88
C GLY A 193 6.30 -6.57 -2.53
N GLY A 194 6.82 -7.61 -3.16
CA GLY A 194 6.06 -8.72 -3.74
C GLY A 194 6.29 -10.03 -2.99
N VAL A 195 5.75 -11.11 -3.55
CA VAL A 195 5.92 -12.47 -3.06
C VAL A 195 7.28 -13.01 -3.49
N GLU A 196 7.84 -14.01 -2.77
CA GLU A 196 9.13 -14.64 -3.09
C GLU A 196 10.32 -13.67 -3.20
N GLY A 197 10.22 -12.53 -2.52
CA GLY A 197 11.32 -11.57 -2.46
C GLY A 197 11.47 -10.69 -3.71
N ILE A 198 10.53 -10.69 -4.63
CA ILE A 198 10.49 -9.77 -5.77
C ILE A 198 10.09 -8.36 -5.33
N ILE A 199 10.38 -7.40 -6.19
CA ILE A 199 9.87 -6.02 -6.10
C ILE A 199 8.84 -5.80 -7.21
N ARG A 200 7.74 -5.21 -6.90
CA ARG A 200 6.75 -4.74 -7.86
C ARG A 200 7.06 -3.28 -8.19
N LEU A 201 7.70 -3.04 -9.33
CA LEU A 201 7.87 -1.70 -9.87
C LEU A 201 6.60 -1.32 -10.61
N LEU A 202 5.87 -0.36 -10.08
CA LEU A 202 4.58 0.01 -10.66
C LEU A 202 4.31 1.51 -10.58
N LYS A 203 3.30 1.94 -11.33
CA LYS A 203 2.71 3.27 -11.21
C LYS A 203 1.24 3.12 -10.84
N ASN A 204 0.83 3.87 -9.82
CA ASN A 204 -0.58 4.06 -9.50
C ASN A 204 -1.15 5.11 -10.46
N ILE A 205 -2.21 4.75 -11.13
CA ILE A 205 -2.92 5.58 -12.11
C ILE A 205 -4.34 5.74 -11.60
N CYS A 206 -4.93 6.91 -11.73
CA CYS A 206 -6.35 7.07 -11.45
C CYS A 206 -7.15 6.20 -12.41
N GLY A 207 -7.84 5.19 -11.87
CA GLY A 207 -8.53 4.18 -12.67
C GLY A 207 -10.02 4.43 -12.82
N MET A 208 -10.82 3.41 -12.55
CA MET A 208 -12.28 3.44 -12.68
C MET A 208 -12.97 4.50 -11.80
N TRP A 209 -12.25 5.07 -10.84
CA TRP A 209 -12.78 6.19 -10.05
C TRP A 209 -13.22 7.38 -10.91
N LEU A 210 -12.48 7.70 -11.98
CA LEU A 210 -12.87 8.77 -12.91
C LEU A 210 -14.19 8.43 -13.60
N LEU A 211 -14.33 7.19 -14.09
CA LEU A 211 -15.58 6.74 -14.70
C LEU A 211 -16.74 6.79 -13.70
N GLU A 212 -16.50 6.40 -12.46
CA GLU A 212 -17.52 6.42 -11.41
C GLU A 212 -17.98 7.85 -11.09
N ARG A 213 -17.04 8.81 -11.06
CA ARG A 213 -17.37 10.23 -10.91
C ARG A 213 -18.22 10.73 -12.07
N CYS A 214 -17.81 10.45 -13.31
CA CYS A 214 -18.60 10.80 -14.47
C CYS A 214 -19.99 10.15 -14.44
N ARG A 215 -20.06 8.86 -14.10
CA ARG A 215 -21.31 8.12 -13.99
C ARG A 215 -22.29 8.77 -13.01
N THR A 216 -21.79 9.20 -11.85
CA THR A 216 -22.60 9.91 -10.85
C THR A 216 -23.12 11.24 -11.38
N GLU A 217 -22.30 12.01 -12.09
CA GLU A 217 -22.70 13.28 -12.70
C GLU A 217 -23.70 13.10 -13.86
N TRP A 218 -23.63 11.98 -14.57
CA TRP A 218 -24.54 11.65 -15.68
C TRP A 218 -25.86 11.02 -15.21
N GLY A 219 -26.12 10.94 -13.89
CA GLY A 219 -27.36 10.39 -13.35
C GLY A 219 -27.35 8.89 -13.13
N GLU A 220 -26.20 8.34 -12.74
CA GLU A 220 -26.01 6.94 -12.39
C GLU A 220 -26.37 5.94 -13.50
N ILE A 221 -26.02 6.26 -14.75
CA ILE A 221 -26.23 5.40 -15.91
C ILE A 221 -25.68 3.99 -15.62
N PRO A 222 -26.43 2.91 -15.94
CA PRO A 222 -25.96 1.55 -15.76
C PRO A 222 -24.67 1.26 -16.54
N TYR A 223 -23.74 0.52 -15.95
CA TYR A 223 -22.49 0.16 -16.62
C TYR A 223 -22.70 -0.57 -17.96
N SER A 224 -23.76 -1.39 -18.04
CA SER A 224 -24.13 -2.09 -19.29
C SER A 224 -24.42 -1.11 -20.44
N GLU A 225 -25.06 0.00 -20.16
CA GLU A 225 -25.35 1.04 -21.17
C GLU A 225 -24.07 1.77 -21.57
N LEU A 226 -23.25 2.18 -20.58
CA LEU A 226 -21.95 2.82 -20.85
C LEU A 226 -21.04 1.96 -21.71
N ILE A 227 -21.00 0.64 -21.46
CA ILE A 227 -20.18 -0.29 -22.25
C ILE A 227 -20.69 -0.38 -23.69
N VAL A 228 -22.01 -0.44 -23.89
CA VAL A 228 -22.62 -0.46 -25.22
C VAL A 228 -22.30 0.83 -25.97
N GLU A 229 -22.51 1.99 -25.36
CA GLU A 229 -22.21 3.29 -25.97
C GLU A 229 -20.73 3.42 -26.30
N ALA A 230 -19.83 3.07 -25.36
CA ALA A 230 -18.39 3.09 -25.60
C ALA A 230 -17.99 2.21 -26.80
N GLY A 231 -18.65 1.06 -26.96
CA GLY A 231 -18.40 0.17 -28.12
C GLY A 231 -18.80 0.77 -29.47
N THR A 232 -19.62 1.83 -29.51
CA THR A 232 -19.98 2.56 -30.74
C THR A 232 -19.03 3.70 -31.07
N CYS A 233 -18.16 4.09 -30.16
CA CYS A 233 -17.23 5.18 -30.34
C CYS A 233 -15.99 4.76 -31.10
N GLU A 234 -15.38 5.70 -31.82
CA GLU A 234 -14.08 5.50 -32.43
C GLU A 234 -12.99 5.30 -31.35
N PRO A 235 -12.24 4.18 -31.35
CA PRO A 235 -11.21 3.93 -30.37
C PRO A 235 -10.10 5.00 -30.41
N PHE A 236 -9.62 5.39 -29.23
CA PHE A 236 -8.49 6.33 -29.05
C PHE A 236 -8.68 7.72 -29.68
N ARG A 237 -9.92 8.11 -30.00
CA ARG A 237 -10.23 9.44 -30.53
C ARG A 237 -9.83 10.56 -29.55
N SER A 238 -9.99 10.31 -28.27
CA SER A 238 -9.58 11.23 -27.20
C SER A 238 -8.79 10.48 -26.15
N LEU A 239 -7.72 11.10 -25.68
CA LEU A 239 -6.89 10.60 -24.59
C LEU A 239 -6.86 11.65 -23.50
N ILE A 240 -6.94 11.22 -22.26
CA ILE A 240 -6.81 12.08 -21.08
C ILE A 240 -5.56 11.68 -20.30
N ASN A 241 -4.96 12.63 -19.61
CA ASN A 241 -3.97 12.36 -18.58
C ASN A 241 -4.69 12.26 -17.23
N PRO A 242 -4.86 11.07 -16.65
CA PRO A 242 -5.59 10.91 -15.40
C PRO A 242 -4.85 11.46 -14.18
N ASP A 243 -3.58 11.83 -14.33
CA ASP A 243 -2.75 12.46 -13.29
C ASP A 243 -2.76 13.99 -13.40
N ASP A 244 -3.58 14.57 -14.27
CA ASP A 244 -3.73 16.02 -14.41
C ASP A 244 -4.48 16.58 -13.19
N ALA A 245 -4.08 17.79 -12.76
CA ALA A 245 -4.69 18.46 -11.60
C ALA A 245 -6.18 18.82 -11.80
N LEU A 246 -6.74 18.61 -12.99
CA LEU A 246 -8.16 18.75 -13.28
C LEU A 246 -9.01 17.58 -12.74
N PHE A 247 -8.40 16.47 -12.43
CA PHE A 247 -9.02 15.25 -11.92
C PHE A 247 -8.59 14.99 -10.47
#